data_62a61b680e73cc4525e210de38cc155c
#
_entry.id   62a61b680e73cc4525e210de38cc155c
#
_cell.length_a   1.000
_cell.length_b   1.000
_cell.length_c   1.000
_cell.angle_alpha   90.00
_cell.angle_beta   90.00
_cell.angle_gamma   90.00
#
_symmetry.space_group_name_H-M   'P 1'
#
loop_
_entity.id
_entity.type
_entity.pdbx_description
1 polymer ?
#
loop_
_entity_poly.entity_id
_entity_poly.type
_entity_poly.pdbx_seq_one_letter_code
_entity_poly.pdbx_strand_id
1 'polypeptide(L)'
;MAPMELKELKVQLQELLDKGFIKSNVSPWGSLVLFVKKKYGSMWLCIYYKELNKVIVRNKYPLPWINDLFNKLQGACVFTKIDLQSGYHQLRVKGEDVPKTAFWTRYRHYEFLIMPFSLINAIVAFMDLMNRAFNPI
;
A
#
# COMPACT_ATOMS: atom_id res chain seq x y z
N MET A 1 -1.73 22.22 5.20
CA MET A 1 -2.35 21.13 5.97
C MET A 1 -3.01 21.70 7.21
N ALA A 2 -4.25 21.34 7.49
CA ALA A 2 -4.99 21.82 8.65
C ALA A 2 -4.38 21.26 9.96
N PRO A 3 -4.54 21.96 11.12
CA PRO A 3 -3.99 21.49 12.39
C PRO A 3 -4.44 20.07 12.78
N MET A 4 -5.68 19.70 12.49
CA MET A 4 -6.18 18.35 12.74
C MET A 4 -5.47 17.31 11.88
N GLU A 5 -5.22 17.62 10.61
CA GLU A 5 -4.48 16.76 9.69
C GLU A 5 -3.02 16.56 10.12
N LEU A 6 -2.38 17.63 10.61
CA LEU A 6 -1.01 17.55 11.12
C LEU A 6 -0.91 16.66 12.36
N LYS A 7 -1.91 16.73 13.24
CA LYS A 7 -1.98 15.88 14.43
C LYS A 7 -2.14 14.42 14.07
N GLU A 8 -3.05 14.14 13.16
CA GLU A 8 -3.29 12.79 12.65
C GLU A 8 -2.09 12.25 11.89
N LEU A 9 -1.42 13.08 11.09
CA LEU A 9 -0.18 12.72 10.40
C LEU A 9 0.87 12.23 11.40
N LYS A 10 1.06 12.96 12.49
CA LYS A 10 2.04 12.61 13.52
C LYS A 10 1.75 11.26 14.15
N VAL A 11 0.48 10.98 14.44
CA VAL A 11 0.04 9.69 15.00
C VAL A 11 0.29 8.55 14.03
N GLN A 12 -0.13 8.68 12.79
CA GLN A 12 0.01 7.62 11.78
C GLN A 12 1.47 7.37 11.39
N LEU A 13 2.29 8.42 11.31
CA LEU A 13 3.73 8.26 11.07
C LEU A 13 4.40 7.50 12.21
N GLN A 14 4.04 7.81 13.46
CA GLN A 14 4.59 7.12 14.62
C GLN A 14 4.21 5.63 14.62
N GLU A 15 2.98 5.29 14.26
CA GLU A 15 2.55 3.91 14.11
C GLU A 15 3.37 3.16 13.06
N LEU A 16 3.59 3.78 11.91
CA LEU A 16 4.39 3.17 10.84
C LEU A 16 5.86 2.98 11.23
N LEU A 17 6.42 3.95 11.94
CA LEU A 17 7.78 3.85 12.48
C LEU A 17 7.90 2.74 13.52
N ASP A 18 6.94 2.64 14.43
CA ASP A 18 6.92 1.63 15.49
C ASP A 18 6.80 0.20 14.93
N LYS A 19 6.07 0.05 13.83
CA LYS A 19 5.96 -1.23 13.12
C LYS A 19 7.15 -1.54 12.22
N GLY A 20 8.08 -0.61 12.04
CA GLY A 20 9.23 -0.78 11.16
C GLY A 20 8.91 -0.76 9.67
N PHE A 21 7.78 -0.17 9.28
CA PHE A 21 7.32 -0.11 7.89
C PHE A 21 7.94 1.03 7.10
N ILE A 22 8.34 2.09 7.78
CA ILE A 22 9.03 3.23 7.20
C ILE A 22 10.30 3.53 7.98
N LYS A 23 11.22 4.20 7.33
CA LYS A 23 12.43 4.75 7.97
C LYS A 23 12.67 6.18 7.49
N SER A 24 13.33 6.97 8.33
CA SER A 24 13.81 8.30 7.97
C SER A 24 14.97 8.19 7.00
N ASN A 25 14.97 8.98 5.93
CA ASN A 25 16.08 9.03 5.00
C ASN A 25 16.07 10.35 4.21
N VAL A 26 17.19 10.63 3.53
CA VAL A 26 17.30 11.73 2.57
C VAL A 26 17.45 11.12 1.19
N SER A 27 16.39 11.20 0.39
CA SER A 27 16.35 10.68 -0.97
C SER A 27 16.13 11.82 -1.97
N PRO A 28 16.69 11.76 -3.18
CA PRO A 28 16.35 12.71 -4.24
C PRO A 28 14.92 12.54 -4.75
N TRP A 29 14.30 11.39 -4.49
CA TRP A 29 12.88 11.15 -4.75
C TRP A 29 12.03 11.75 -3.64
N GLY A 30 10.83 12.14 -3.99
CA GLY A 30 9.91 12.66 -2.99
C GLY A 30 8.51 12.77 -3.54
N SER A 31 7.56 12.23 -2.80
CA SER A 31 6.13 12.30 -3.12
C SER A 31 5.41 13.05 -2.03
N LEU A 32 4.29 13.67 -2.40
CA LEU A 32 3.47 14.42 -1.46
C LEU A 32 2.59 13.49 -0.64
N VAL A 33 2.30 13.90 0.57
CA VAL A 33 1.36 13.24 1.46
C VAL A 33 0.01 13.94 1.37
N LEU A 34 -1.05 13.15 1.34
CA LEU A 34 -2.42 13.66 1.42
C LEU A 34 -3.27 12.76 2.32
N PHE A 35 -4.36 13.32 2.83
CA PHE A 35 -5.34 12.58 3.59
C PHE A 35 -6.60 12.34 2.79
N VAL A 36 -7.11 11.11 2.86
CA VAL A 36 -8.40 10.73 2.32
C VAL A 36 -9.36 10.51 3.47
N LYS A 37 -10.47 11.22 3.45
CA LYS A 37 -11.53 11.07 4.46
C LYS A 37 -12.33 9.81 4.17
N LYS A 38 -12.38 8.91 5.13
CA LYS A 38 -13.20 7.72 5.04
C LYS A 38 -14.67 8.02 5.32
N LYS A 39 -15.55 7.10 4.90
CA LYS A 39 -17.00 7.19 5.08
C LYS A 39 -17.44 7.48 6.53
N TYR A 40 -16.67 7.03 7.51
CA TYR A 40 -16.96 7.20 8.94
C TYR A 40 -16.17 8.34 9.62
N GLY A 41 -15.60 9.24 8.84
CA GLY A 41 -14.93 10.44 9.35
C GLY A 41 -13.47 10.28 9.72
N SER A 42 -12.92 9.07 9.75
CA SER A 42 -11.48 8.87 9.93
C SER A 42 -10.69 9.33 8.71
N MET A 43 -9.48 9.82 8.93
CA MET A 43 -8.57 10.24 7.88
C MET A 43 -7.53 9.14 7.59
N TRP A 44 -7.30 8.89 6.31
CA TRP A 44 -6.31 7.93 5.84
C TRP A 44 -5.13 8.63 5.21
N LEU A 45 -3.94 8.33 5.72
CA LEU A 45 -2.69 8.81 5.13
C LEU A 45 -2.45 8.10 3.79
N CYS A 46 -2.35 8.89 2.73
CA CYS A 46 -2.02 8.40 1.40
C CYS A 46 -0.81 9.14 0.87
N ILE A 47 0.05 8.43 0.16
CA ILE A 47 1.17 9.02 -0.53
C ILE A 47 0.81 9.15 -2.01
N TYR A 48 1.04 10.34 -2.56
CA TYR A 48 0.70 10.63 -3.94
C TYR A 48 1.84 10.26 -4.88
N TYR A 49 1.84 9.01 -5.31
CA TYR A 49 2.89 8.44 -6.17
C TYR A 49 2.65 8.63 -7.67
N LYS A 50 1.86 9.59 -8.09
CA LYS A 50 1.51 9.79 -9.50
C LYS A 50 2.75 9.85 -10.40
N GLU A 51 3.74 10.62 -10.02
CA GLU A 51 4.97 10.78 -10.83
C GLU A 51 5.82 9.51 -10.83
N LEU A 52 5.95 8.84 -9.70
CA LEU A 52 6.63 7.56 -9.62
C LEU A 52 5.91 6.49 -10.45
N ASN A 53 4.59 6.44 -10.39
CA ASN A 53 3.80 5.47 -11.14
C ASN A 53 3.95 5.62 -12.66
N LYS A 54 4.29 6.81 -13.16
CA LYS A 54 4.57 7.03 -14.59
C LYS A 54 5.83 6.34 -15.07
N VAL A 55 6.82 6.16 -14.20
CA VAL A 55 8.12 5.56 -14.53
C VAL A 55 8.23 4.09 -14.12
N ILE A 56 7.30 3.59 -13.32
CA ILE A 56 7.26 2.19 -12.92
C ILE A 56 6.82 1.33 -14.11
N VAL A 57 7.55 0.25 -14.38
CA VAL A 57 7.14 -0.77 -15.32
C VAL A 57 5.97 -1.55 -14.73
N ARG A 58 4.82 -1.51 -15.41
CA ARG A 58 3.62 -2.21 -14.96
C ARG A 58 3.85 -3.72 -14.96
N ASN A 59 3.49 -4.35 -13.86
CA ASN A 59 3.45 -5.80 -13.79
C ASN A 59 2.30 -6.32 -14.65
N LYS A 60 2.60 -7.26 -15.53
CA LYS A 60 1.63 -7.86 -16.46
C LYS A 60 0.91 -9.09 -15.88
N TYR A 61 1.03 -9.34 -14.60
CA TYR A 61 0.31 -10.44 -13.96
C TYR A 61 -1.20 -10.26 -14.18
N PRO A 62 -1.89 -11.30 -14.70
CA PRO A 62 -3.31 -11.18 -15.02
C PRO A 62 -4.16 -11.09 -13.75
N LEU A 63 -4.92 -10.03 -13.64
CA LEU A 63 -5.94 -9.91 -12.60
C LEU A 63 -7.21 -10.64 -13.07
N PRO A 64 -7.86 -11.42 -12.19
CA PRO A 64 -9.09 -12.11 -12.56
C PRO A 64 -10.23 -11.09 -12.78
N TRP A 65 -11.07 -11.36 -13.78
CA TRP A 65 -12.30 -10.61 -13.97
C TRP A 65 -13.28 -10.90 -12.82
N ILE A 66 -14.05 -9.91 -12.42
CA ILE A 66 -15.01 -10.05 -11.33
C ILE A 66 -16.06 -11.13 -11.63
N ASN A 67 -16.48 -11.26 -12.89
CA ASN A 67 -17.42 -12.29 -13.32
C ASN A 67 -16.83 -13.70 -13.17
N ASP A 68 -15.55 -13.88 -13.47
CA ASP A 68 -14.87 -15.16 -13.29
C ASP A 68 -14.77 -15.54 -11.81
N LEU A 69 -14.56 -14.56 -10.92
CA LEU A 69 -14.55 -14.79 -9.49
C LEU A 69 -15.92 -15.23 -8.98
N PHE A 70 -16.99 -14.59 -9.43
CA PHE A 70 -18.36 -15.02 -9.08
C PHE A 70 -18.70 -16.41 -9.63
N ASN A 71 -18.25 -16.73 -10.84
CA ASN A 71 -18.47 -18.06 -11.43
C ASN A 71 -17.78 -19.17 -10.63
N LYS A 72 -16.62 -18.89 -10.05
CA LYS A 72 -15.93 -19.84 -9.15
C LYS A 72 -16.68 -20.13 -7.88
N LEU A 73 -17.54 -19.22 -7.43
CA LEU A 73 -18.38 -19.40 -6.25
C LEU A 73 -19.70 -20.13 -6.54
N GLN A 74 -20.00 -20.35 -7.83
CA GLN A 74 -21.22 -21.02 -8.25
C GLN A 74 -21.26 -22.46 -7.72
N GLY A 75 -22.39 -22.83 -7.10
CA GLY A 75 -22.57 -24.14 -6.49
C GLY A 75 -21.95 -24.32 -5.10
N ALA A 76 -21.24 -23.34 -4.59
CA ALA A 76 -20.72 -23.36 -3.23
C ALA A 76 -21.84 -23.14 -2.20
N CYS A 77 -21.84 -23.96 -1.14
CA CYS A 77 -22.82 -23.87 -0.05
C CYS A 77 -22.24 -23.24 1.21
N VAL A 78 -20.92 -23.25 1.36
CA VAL A 78 -20.22 -22.72 2.53
C VAL A 78 -19.19 -21.69 2.07
N PHE A 79 -19.21 -20.53 2.69
CA PHE A 79 -18.31 -19.42 2.36
C PHE A 79 -17.54 -18.99 3.59
N THR A 80 -16.27 -18.68 3.41
CA THR A 80 -15.41 -18.08 4.43
C THR A 80 -14.78 -16.82 3.90
N LYS A 81 -14.81 -15.77 4.70
CA LYS A 81 -14.11 -14.52 4.42
C LYS A 81 -12.93 -14.39 5.37
N ILE A 82 -11.75 -14.22 4.80
CA ILE A 82 -10.51 -13.98 5.57
C ILE A 82 -10.03 -12.57 5.26
N ASP A 83 -9.96 -11.73 6.30
CA ASP A 83 -9.37 -10.41 6.20
C ASP A 83 -7.92 -10.47 6.71
N LEU A 84 -6.97 -10.14 5.85
CA LEU A 84 -5.56 -10.09 6.21
C LEU A 84 -5.23 -8.74 6.84
N GLN A 85 -4.76 -8.79 8.05
CA GLN A 85 -4.28 -7.58 8.72
C GLN A 85 -3.07 -7.01 7.98
N SER A 86 -3.13 -5.72 7.64
CA SER A 86 -2.05 -5.02 6.93
C SER A 86 -1.60 -5.76 5.66
N GLY A 87 -2.55 -6.21 4.82
CA GLY A 87 -2.29 -7.11 3.69
C GLY A 87 -1.15 -6.68 2.78
N TYR A 88 -1.18 -5.44 2.26
CA TYR A 88 -0.10 -4.93 1.40
C TYR A 88 1.22 -4.77 2.15
N HIS A 89 1.18 -4.51 3.45
CA HIS A 89 2.34 -4.35 4.31
C HIS A 89 3.10 -5.64 4.57
N GLN A 90 2.59 -6.78 4.11
CA GLN A 90 3.31 -8.06 4.14
C GLN A 90 4.33 -8.21 3.02
N LEU A 91 4.29 -7.32 2.02
CA LEU A 91 5.23 -7.29 0.92
C LEU A 91 6.37 -6.32 1.21
N ARG A 92 7.60 -6.78 1.05
CA ARG A 92 8.78 -5.91 1.18
C ARG A 92 9.14 -5.29 -0.17
N VAL A 93 9.55 -4.03 -0.12
CA VAL A 93 10.16 -3.36 -1.28
C VAL A 93 11.61 -3.82 -1.42
N LYS A 94 12.06 -4.04 -2.65
CA LYS A 94 13.47 -4.33 -2.91
C LYS A 94 14.35 -3.19 -2.40
N GLY A 95 15.49 -3.52 -1.79
CA GLY A 95 16.39 -2.54 -1.21
C GLY A 95 16.79 -1.42 -2.16
N GLU A 96 17.02 -1.74 -3.44
CA GLU A 96 17.34 -0.77 -4.49
C GLU A 96 16.20 0.19 -4.84
N ASP A 97 14.95 -0.23 -4.58
CA ASP A 97 13.75 0.55 -4.89
C ASP A 97 13.23 1.33 -3.68
N VAL A 98 13.70 1.03 -2.49
CA VAL A 98 13.27 1.72 -1.25
C VAL A 98 13.38 3.24 -1.36
N PRO A 99 14.51 3.82 -1.85
CA PRO A 99 14.61 5.27 -1.99
C PRO A 99 13.57 5.90 -2.93
N LYS A 100 13.07 5.14 -3.90
CA LYS A 100 12.04 5.61 -4.84
C LYS A 100 10.68 5.81 -4.18
N THR A 101 10.44 5.14 -3.07
CA THR A 101 9.20 5.27 -2.30
C THR A 101 9.18 6.47 -1.36
N ALA A 102 10.24 7.27 -1.36
CA ALA A 102 10.38 8.39 -0.46
C ALA A 102 9.21 9.37 -0.56
N PHE A 103 8.79 9.84 0.58
CA PHE A 103 7.78 10.89 0.70
C PHE A 103 8.22 11.91 1.75
N TRP A 104 7.73 13.11 1.63
CA TRP A 104 8.09 14.19 2.52
C TRP A 104 6.87 14.75 3.23
N THR A 105 7.10 15.00 4.50
CA THR A 105 6.12 15.65 5.36
C THR A 105 6.70 16.99 5.82
N ARG A 106 5.89 17.77 6.48
CA ARG A 106 6.34 18.99 7.13
C ARG A 106 7.49 18.75 8.13
N TYR A 107 7.56 17.54 8.68
CA TYR A 107 8.52 17.23 9.75
C TYR A 107 9.81 16.62 9.23
N ARG A 108 9.71 15.60 8.38
CA ARG A 108 10.85 14.84 7.86
C ARG A 108 10.52 14.14 6.56
N HIS A 109 11.57 13.62 5.93
CA HIS A 109 11.48 12.71 4.81
C HIS A 109 11.54 11.26 5.30
N TYR A 110 10.72 10.42 4.72
CA TYR A 110 10.65 9.00 5.02
C TYR A 110 10.63 8.18 3.74
N GLU A 111 10.95 6.91 3.86
CA GLU A 111 10.82 5.96 2.76
C GLU A 111 10.20 4.66 3.28
N PHE A 112 9.53 3.91 2.41
CA PHE A 112 8.88 2.66 2.78
C PHE A 112 9.81 1.47 2.62
N LEU A 113 9.85 0.61 3.64
CA LEU A 113 10.49 -0.71 3.60
C LEU A 113 9.53 -1.78 3.10
N ILE A 114 8.24 -1.52 3.20
CA ILE A 114 7.16 -2.38 2.77
C ILE A 114 6.36 -1.69 1.67
N MET A 115 5.59 -2.46 0.89
CA MET A 115 4.88 -1.94 -0.26
C MET A 115 3.68 -1.07 0.15
N PRO A 116 3.69 0.23 -0.20
CA PRO A 116 2.52 1.08 0.00
C PRO A 116 1.47 0.79 -1.06
N PHE A 117 0.19 0.80 -0.67
CA PHE A 117 -0.91 0.43 -1.57
C PHE A 117 -1.12 1.36 -2.77
N SER A 118 -0.66 2.58 -2.69
CA SER A 118 -0.83 3.57 -3.77
C SER A 118 0.13 3.39 -4.95
N LEU A 119 1.08 2.46 -4.87
CA LEU A 119 1.90 2.07 -6.00
C LEU A 119 1.11 1.22 -7.00
N ILE A 120 1.35 1.45 -8.28
CA ILE A 120 0.58 0.81 -9.36
C ILE A 120 0.66 -0.72 -9.33
N ASN A 121 1.80 -1.27 -8.92
CA ASN A 121 2.02 -2.72 -8.87
C ASN A 121 1.60 -3.36 -7.54
N ALA A 122 1.11 -2.59 -6.57
CA ALA A 122 0.80 -3.12 -5.25
C ALA A 122 -0.32 -4.16 -5.28
N ILE A 123 -1.41 -3.88 -5.98
CA ILE A 123 -2.55 -4.80 -6.10
C ILE A 123 -2.12 -6.11 -6.76
N VAL A 124 -1.37 -6.02 -7.86
CA VAL A 124 -0.92 -7.18 -8.63
C VAL A 124 0.04 -8.03 -7.82
N ALA A 125 1.01 -7.43 -7.15
CA ALA A 125 1.95 -8.13 -6.29
C ALA A 125 1.26 -8.82 -5.12
N PHE A 126 0.26 -8.18 -4.54
CA PHE A 126 -0.55 -8.76 -3.46
C PHE A 126 -1.37 -9.95 -3.95
N MET A 127 -2.00 -9.86 -5.12
CA MET A 127 -2.75 -10.96 -5.72
C MET A 127 -1.85 -12.16 -6.03
N ASP A 128 -0.65 -11.92 -6.55
CA ASP A 128 0.33 -12.98 -6.78
C ASP A 128 0.73 -13.66 -5.47
N LEU A 129 0.97 -12.90 -4.41
CA LEU A 129 1.27 -13.43 -3.09
C LEU A 129 0.13 -14.30 -2.56
N MET A 130 -1.11 -13.83 -2.68
CA MET A 130 -2.29 -14.58 -2.23
C MET A 130 -2.46 -15.88 -3.01
N ASN A 131 -2.29 -15.86 -4.31
CA ASN A 131 -2.38 -17.07 -5.13
C ASN A 131 -1.32 -18.10 -4.74
N ARG A 132 -0.09 -17.67 -4.47
CA ARG A 132 0.96 -18.57 -4.02
C ARG A 132 0.71 -19.14 -2.62
N ALA A 133 0.11 -18.35 -1.73
CA ALA A 133 -0.16 -18.77 -0.36
C ALA A 133 -1.34 -19.74 -0.25
N PHE A 134 -2.42 -19.52 -1.02
CA PHE A 134 -3.66 -20.29 -0.92
C PHE A 134 -3.88 -21.28 -2.07
N ASN A 135 -3.05 -21.26 -3.07
CA ASN A 135 -3.10 -22.17 -4.21
C ASN A 135 -1.69 -22.62 -4.57
N PRO A 136 -1.07 -23.46 -3.73
CA PRO A 136 0.36 -23.79 -3.83
C PRO A 136 0.77 -24.68 -4.99
N ILE A 137 -0.17 -25.09 -5.81
CA ILE A 137 0.10 -25.95 -6.98
C ILE A 137 0.13 -25.11 -8.25
#